data_c7bfe545c5acd6f85ae097fa275f0b27
#
_entry.id   c7bfe545c5acd6f85ae097fa275f0b27
#
_cell.length_a   1.000
_cell.length_b   1.000
_cell.length_c   1.000
_cell.angle_alpha   90.00
_cell.angle_beta   90.00
_cell.angle_gamma   90.00
#
_symmetry.space_group_name_H-M   'P 1'
#
loop_
_entity.id
_entity.type
_entity.pdbx_description
1 polymer ?
#
loop_
_entity_poly.entity_id
_entity_poly.type
_entity_poly.pdbx_seq_one_letter_code
_entity_poly.pdbx_strand_id
1 'polypeptide(L)'
;DGSTKDTVTNLSEGAYCIVHIAHVSQSDLVTATAATLDYEHSEVSANNIALTPHSDWPLQRISNCPIAYLCKVHSTTTIGNTDQNIVFVEALELYVDDKAVTQHNGRVQVDAKAVNPLARLGASQYADLGNVFTKARPK
;
A
#
# COMPACT_ATOMS: atom_id res chain seq x y z
N ASP A 1 -1.75 24.68 -5.50
CA ASP A 1 -0.93 24.98 -4.35
C ASP A 1 0.34 24.16 -4.53
N GLY A 2 1.51 24.80 -4.53
CA GLY A 2 2.82 24.17 -4.82
C GLY A 2 3.53 23.68 -3.54
N SER A 3 2.80 23.36 -2.47
CA SER A 3 3.39 22.85 -1.23
C SER A 3 3.86 21.40 -1.39
N THR A 4 4.98 21.07 -0.75
CA THR A 4 5.47 19.69 -0.65
C THR A 4 4.45 18.87 0.15
N LYS A 5 4.04 17.70 -0.38
CA LYS A 5 3.13 16.80 0.32
C LYS A 5 3.78 16.25 1.58
N ASP A 6 3.00 16.11 2.66
CA ASP A 6 3.46 15.56 3.95
C ASP A 6 4.11 14.18 3.79
N THR A 7 3.57 13.35 2.89
CA THR A 7 4.17 12.06 2.54
C THR A 7 5.63 12.18 2.12
N VAL A 8 5.98 13.19 1.30
CA VAL A 8 7.37 13.41 0.86
C VAL A 8 8.25 13.85 2.04
N THR A 9 7.71 14.72 2.89
CA THR A 9 8.40 15.19 4.11
C THR A 9 8.67 14.05 5.08
N ASN A 10 7.69 13.14 5.24
CA ASN A 10 7.77 12.02 6.18
C ASN A 10 8.63 10.86 5.67
N LEU A 11 8.84 10.73 4.35
CA LEU A 11 9.64 9.68 3.72
C LEU A 11 11.10 10.10 3.52
N SER A 12 11.75 10.58 4.58
CA SER A 12 13.19 10.82 4.55
C SER A 12 13.98 9.50 4.48
N GLU A 13 15.23 9.56 3.98
CA GLU A 13 16.10 8.39 3.90
C GLU A 13 16.28 7.71 5.27
N GLY A 14 16.09 6.40 5.30
CA GLY A 14 16.14 5.60 6.52
C GLY A 14 14.84 5.58 7.34
N ALA A 15 13.83 6.39 7.00
CA ALA A 15 12.52 6.34 7.66
C ALA A 15 11.80 5.01 7.39
N TYR A 16 11.03 4.53 8.37
CA TYR A 16 10.13 3.40 8.17
C TYR A 16 8.81 3.88 7.56
N CYS A 17 8.25 3.04 6.70
CA CYS A 17 6.89 3.20 6.18
C CYS A 17 6.22 1.85 5.98
N ILE A 18 4.91 1.84 5.86
CA ILE A 18 4.16 0.63 5.51
C ILE A 18 3.43 0.85 4.19
N VAL A 19 3.77 0.02 3.20
CA VAL A 19 3.08 0.00 1.91
C VAL A 19 1.97 -1.04 1.97
N HIS A 20 0.73 -0.61 1.75
CA HIS A 20 -0.44 -1.47 1.78
C HIS A 20 -0.96 -1.76 0.37
N ILE A 21 -1.43 -2.99 0.16
CA ILE A 21 -2.24 -3.34 -1.00
C ILE A 21 -3.70 -3.33 -0.54
N ALA A 22 -4.44 -2.31 -0.93
CA ALA A 22 -5.84 -2.16 -0.58
C ALA A 22 -6.70 -3.20 -1.32
N HIS A 23 -7.71 -3.74 -0.64
CA HIS A 23 -8.77 -4.53 -1.27
C HIS A 23 -9.75 -3.61 -2.01
N VAL A 24 -10.39 -4.10 -3.07
CA VAL A 24 -11.34 -3.30 -3.89
C VAL A 24 -12.45 -2.64 -3.06
N SER A 25 -12.93 -3.28 -2.00
CA SER A 25 -13.94 -2.70 -1.09
C SER A 25 -13.47 -1.47 -0.31
N GLN A 26 -12.18 -1.15 -0.37
CA GLN A 26 -11.59 0.03 0.30
C GLN A 26 -11.48 1.24 -0.63
N SER A 27 -12.06 1.20 -1.83
CA SER A 27 -11.97 2.28 -2.82
C SER A 27 -12.43 3.64 -2.30
N ASP A 28 -13.53 3.67 -1.54
CA ASP A 28 -14.05 4.90 -0.93
C ASP A 28 -13.07 5.45 0.10
N LEU A 29 -12.49 4.59 0.93
CA LEU A 29 -11.50 4.96 1.92
C LEU A 29 -10.22 5.50 1.28
N VAL A 30 -9.70 4.80 0.26
CA VAL A 30 -8.53 5.26 -0.51
C VAL A 30 -8.81 6.62 -1.17
N THR A 31 -10.03 6.84 -1.65
CA THR A 31 -10.43 8.13 -2.22
C THR A 31 -10.49 9.21 -1.13
N ALA A 32 -11.06 8.91 0.01
CA ALA A 32 -11.19 9.85 1.13
C ALA A 32 -9.82 10.31 1.67
N THR A 33 -8.83 9.41 1.72
CA THR A 33 -7.45 9.75 2.15
C THR A 33 -6.67 10.59 1.14
N ALA A 34 -7.24 10.88 -0.03
CA ALA A 34 -6.65 11.80 -1.01
C ALA A 34 -7.08 13.27 -0.78
N ALA A 35 -7.95 13.54 0.21
CA ALA A 35 -8.33 14.90 0.57
C ALA A 35 -7.11 15.68 1.09
N THR A 36 -7.01 16.96 0.73
CA THR A 36 -5.98 17.84 1.28
C THR A 36 -6.38 18.23 2.70
N LEU A 37 -5.60 17.84 3.67
CA LEU A 37 -5.73 18.24 5.07
C LEU A 37 -4.64 19.27 5.41
N ASP A 38 -4.85 20.02 6.50
CA ASP A 38 -3.80 20.86 7.05
C ASP A 38 -2.67 19.98 7.60
N TYR A 39 -1.44 20.48 7.53
CA TYR A 39 -0.29 19.85 8.16
C TYR A 39 -0.62 19.57 9.65
N GLU A 40 -0.27 18.46 10.20
CA GLU A 40 -0.64 17.95 11.52
C GLU A 40 -2.00 17.23 11.61
N HIS A 41 -2.82 17.24 10.56
CA HIS A 41 -4.03 16.42 10.53
C HIS A 41 -3.77 15.11 9.78
N SER A 42 -4.03 14.01 10.46
CA SER A 42 -3.82 12.67 9.90
C SER A 42 -5.08 12.17 9.19
N GLU A 43 -4.93 11.73 7.94
CA GLU A 43 -5.99 11.06 7.19
C GLU A 43 -6.52 9.81 7.92
N VAL A 44 -5.66 9.15 8.70
CA VAL A 44 -6.03 8.00 9.55
C VAL A 44 -7.10 8.41 10.56
N SER A 45 -6.86 9.51 11.28
CA SER A 45 -7.79 10.02 12.28
C SER A 45 -9.05 10.62 11.63
N ALA A 46 -8.88 11.41 10.58
CA ALA A 46 -9.99 12.08 9.88
C ALA A 46 -10.98 11.08 9.27
N ASN A 47 -10.52 9.90 8.86
CA ASN A 47 -11.35 8.87 8.24
C ASN A 47 -11.62 7.67 9.17
N ASN A 48 -11.31 7.77 10.46
CA ASN A 48 -11.47 6.68 11.44
C ASN A 48 -10.88 5.34 10.98
N ILE A 49 -9.69 5.38 10.39
CA ILE A 49 -9.01 4.18 9.88
C ILE A 49 -8.47 3.38 11.06
N ALA A 50 -8.93 2.14 11.19
CA ALA A 50 -8.46 1.24 12.22
C ALA A 50 -7.02 0.78 11.93
N LEU A 51 -6.15 0.93 12.93
CA LEU A 51 -4.77 0.47 12.92
C LEU A 51 -4.60 -0.73 13.85
N THR A 52 -3.67 -1.62 13.50
CA THR A 52 -3.33 -2.81 14.28
C THR A 52 -1.82 -2.96 14.36
N PRO A 53 -1.24 -3.14 15.55
CA PRO A 53 0.15 -3.51 15.68
C PRO A 53 0.40 -4.89 15.05
N HIS A 54 1.59 -5.11 14.53
CA HIS A 54 1.98 -6.39 13.97
C HIS A 54 3.40 -6.72 14.41
N SER A 55 3.56 -7.84 15.14
CA SER A 55 4.85 -8.25 15.68
C SER A 55 5.56 -7.08 16.39
N ASP A 56 6.82 -6.88 16.11
CA ASP A 56 7.68 -5.79 16.60
C ASP A 56 7.87 -4.65 15.58
N TRP A 57 6.96 -4.52 14.62
CA TRP A 57 7.00 -3.43 13.66
C TRP A 57 6.96 -2.06 14.35
N PRO A 58 7.80 -1.12 13.95
CA PRO A 58 7.83 0.22 14.57
C PRO A 58 6.59 1.06 14.25
N LEU A 59 5.79 0.63 13.27
CA LEU A 59 4.56 1.30 12.83
C LEU A 59 3.39 0.32 12.84
N GLN A 60 2.18 0.85 13.07
CA GLN A 60 0.95 0.07 12.99
C GLN A 60 0.46 0.00 11.55
N ARG A 61 0.05 -1.20 11.11
CA ARG A 61 -0.58 -1.38 9.80
C ARG A 61 -2.07 -1.04 9.82
N ILE A 62 -2.64 -0.72 8.67
CA ILE A 62 -4.10 -0.62 8.49
C ILE A 62 -4.72 -2.01 8.68
N SER A 63 -5.69 -2.12 9.61
CA SER A 63 -6.23 -3.41 10.08
C SER A 63 -6.81 -4.27 8.97
N ASN A 64 -7.56 -3.66 8.05
CA ASN A 64 -8.35 -4.35 7.04
C ASN A 64 -7.67 -4.46 5.67
N CYS A 65 -6.41 -4.08 5.54
CA CYS A 65 -5.66 -4.31 4.31
C CYS A 65 -5.15 -5.76 4.26
N PRO A 66 -5.40 -6.49 3.17
CA PRO A 66 -5.01 -7.90 3.08
C PRO A 66 -3.51 -8.12 2.97
N ILE A 67 -2.76 -7.13 2.50
CA ILE A 67 -1.30 -7.18 2.39
C ILE A 67 -0.70 -5.86 2.90
N ALA A 68 0.35 -5.98 3.69
CA ALA A 68 1.16 -4.85 4.15
C ALA A 68 2.65 -5.20 4.11
N TYR A 69 3.47 -4.29 3.60
CA TYR A 69 4.92 -4.40 3.60
C TYR A 69 5.50 -3.42 4.60
N LEU A 70 6.21 -3.89 5.62
CA LEU A 70 7.10 -3.02 6.38
C LEU A 70 8.28 -2.68 5.50
N CYS A 71 8.49 -1.40 5.28
CA CYS A 71 9.55 -0.89 4.41
C CYS A 71 10.43 0.12 5.13
N LYS A 72 11.64 0.27 4.60
CA LYS A 72 12.55 1.35 4.95
C LYS A 72 12.87 2.16 3.69
N VAL A 73 12.84 3.49 3.80
CA VAL A 73 13.19 4.36 2.67
C VAL A 73 14.68 4.18 2.36
N HIS A 74 14.97 3.77 1.13
CA HIS A 74 16.32 3.57 0.63
C HIS A 74 16.88 4.85 0.00
N SER A 75 16.12 5.45 -0.90
CA SER A 75 16.52 6.68 -1.58
C SER A 75 15.32 7.39 -2.21
N THR A 76 15.47 8.68 -2.48
CA THR A 76 14.50 9.49 -3.20
C THR A 76 15.17 10.19 -4.36
N THR A 77 14.50 10.27 -5.50
CA THR A 77 14.96 11.04 -6.66
C THR A 77 13.82 11.82 -7.29
N THR A 78 14.14 12.98 -7.83
CA THR A 78 13.19 13.83 -8.55
C THR A 78 13.34 13.58 -10.05
N ILE A 79 12.23 13.48 -10.77
CA ILE A 79 12.23 13.24 -12.22
C ILE A 79 11.60 14.43 -12.95
N GLY A 80 12.28 14.86 -14.01
CA GLY A 80 11.83 15.93 -14.88
C GLY A 80 11.99 17.32 -14.25
N ASN A 81 11.24 18.27 -14.80
CA ASN A 81 11.24 19.67 -14.35
C ASN A 81 10.07 19.97 -13.38
N THR A 82 9.52 18.95 -12.76
CA THR A 82 8.39 19.04 -11.82
C THR A 82 8.84 18.52 -10.47
N ASP A 83 8.12 18.92 -9.41
CA ASP A 83 8.37 18.44 -8.03
C ASP A 83 7.90 17.00 -7.80
N GLN A 84 7.94 16.15 -8.83
CA GLN A 84 7.60 14.73 -8.72
C GLN A 84 8.77 13.95 -8.13
N ASN A 85 8.50 13.30 -6.99
CA ASN A 85 9.46 12.48 -6.30
C ASN A 85 9.15 10.99 -6.51
N ILE A 86 10.19 10.20 -6.81
CA ILE A 86 10.16 8.74 -6.75
C ILE A 86 10.92 8.33 -5.50
N VAL A 87 10.23 7.61 -4.63
CA VAL A 87 10.79 7.06 -3.40
C VAL A 87 11.03 5.58 -3.60
N PHE A 88 12.28 5.14 -3.44
CA PHE A 88 12.66 3.73 -3.41
C PHE A 88 12.65 3.24 -1.97
N VAL A 89 11.94 2.15 -1.74
CA VAL A 89 11.85 1.53 -0.42
C VAL A 89 12.34 0.09 -0.46
N GLU A 90 13.01 -0.34 0.59
CA GLU A 90 13.39 -1.73 0.81
C GLU A 90 12.28 -2.39 1.64
N ALA A 91 11.69 -3.46 1.10
CA ALA A 91 10.72 -4.28 1.84
C ALA A 91 11.48 -5.20 2.82
N LEU A 92 11.23 -5.04 4.11
CA LEU A 92 11.88 -5.82 5.17
C LEU A 92 11.04 -7.02 5.58
N GLU A 93 9.73 -6.83 5.73
CA GLU A 93 8.78 -7.85 6.15
C GLU A 93 7.48 -7.74 5.38
N LEU A 94 6.77 -8.85 5.29
CA LEU A 94 5.49 -8.96 4.59
C LEU A 94 4.43 -9.56 5.53
N TYR A 95 3.34 -8.83 5.71
CA TYR A 95 2.10 -9.35 6.26
C TYR A 95 1.15 -9.74 5.14
N VAL A 96 0.53 -10.91 5.25
CA VAL A 96 -0.58 -11.36 4.40
C VAL A 96 -1.70 -11.86 5.32
N ASP A 97 -2.94 -11.42 5.08
CA ASP A 97 -4.11 -11.93 5.81
C ASP A 97 -4.25 -13.45 5.60
N ASP A 98 -4.47 -14.20 6.68
CA ASP A 98 -4.60 -15.65 6.65
C ASP A 98 -5.67 -16.12 5.66
N LYS A 99 -6.74 -15.34 5.46
CA LYS A 99 -7.79 -15.63 4.47
C LYS A 99 -7.31 -15.61 3.03
N ALA A 100 -6.21 -14.91 2.76
CA ALA A 100 -5.59 -14.86 1.45
C ALA A 100 -4.42 -15.85 1.28
N VAL A 101 -4.08 -16.60 2.34
CA VAL A 101 -3.01 -17.59 2.30
C VAL A 101 -3.59 -18.96 1.96
N THR A 102 -3.01 -19.61 0.96
CA THR A 102 -3.32 -20.99 0.57
C THR A 102 -2.05 -21.83 0.52
N GLN A 103 -2.23 -23.17 0.54
CA GLN A 103 -1.11 -24.08 0.36
C GLN A 103 -1.36 -24.96 -0.87
N HIS A 104 -0.38 -25.04 -1.74
CA HIS A 104 -0.40 -25.92 -2.90
C HIS A 104 0.93 -26.64 -3.04
N ASN A 105 0.89 -27.99 -3.06
CA ASN A 105 2.08 -28.84 -3.14
C ASN A 105 3.16 -28.48 -2.11
N GLY A 106 2.78 -28.22 -0.85
CA GLY A 106 3.68 -27.86 0.24
C GLY A 106 4.28 -26.45 0.16
N ARG A 107 3.82 -25.62 -0.78
CA ARG A 107 4.25 -24.22 -0.91
C ARG A 107 3.13 -23.27 -0.50
N VAL A 108 3.49 -22.26 0.26
CA VAL A 108 2.59 -21.15 0.59
C VAL A 108 2.34 -20.34 -0.68
N GLN A 109 1.08 -20.03 -0.95
CA GLN A 109 0.66 -19.19 -2.06
C GLN A 109 -0.32 -18.14 -1.55
N VAL A 110 -0.35 -16.99 -2.22
CA VAL A 110 -1.33 -15.93 -1.97
C VAL A 110 -2.44 -16.06 -3.02
N ASP A 111 -3.67 -16.18 -2.55
CA ASP A 111 -4.85 -16.20 -3.42
C ASP A 111 -5.15 -14.78 -3.91
N ALA A 112 -4.85 -14.53 -5.18
CA ALA A 112 -5.09 -13.23 -5.80
C ALA A 112 -6.57 -12.80 -5.77
N LYS A 113 -7.51 -13.75 -5.78
CA LYS A 113 -8.95 -13.44 -5.68
C LYS A 113 -9.35 -13.02 -4.27
N ALA A 114 -8.78 -13.65 -3.24
CA ALA A 114 -9.01 -13.26 -1.86
C ALA A 114 -8.38 -11.88 -1.55
N VAL A 115 -7.22 -11.57 -2.13
CA VAL A 115 -6.60 -10.24 -2.04
C VAL A 115 -7.43 -9.20 -2.79
N ASN A 116 -7.95 -9.53 -3.98
CA ASN A 116 -8.71 -8.64 -4.88
C ASN A 116 -8.19 -7.18 -4.86
N PRO A 117 -6.94 -6.95 -5.31
CA PRO A 117 -6.28 -5.67 -5.14
C PRO A 117 -6.98 -4.56 -5.92
N LEU A 118 -7.14 -3.42 -5.27
CA LEU A 118 -7.65 -2.21 -5.90
C LEU A 118 -6.62 -1.65 -6.88
N ALA A 119 -6.99 -1.54 -8.16
CA ALA A 119 -6.17 -0.88 -9.17
C ALA A 119 -6.62 0.57 -9.40
N ARG A 120 -5.67 1.51 -9.40
CA ARG A 120 -5.89 2.90 -9.77
C ARG A 120 -5.61 3.08 -11.27
N LEU A 121 -6.59 3.57 -12.04
CA LEU A 121 -6.46 3.75 -13.49
C LEU A 121 -6.12 5.19 -13.91
N GLY A 122 -6.54 6.15 -13.13
CA GLY A 122 -6.35 7.57 -13.42
C GLY A 122 -7.66 8.34 -13.26
N ALA A 123 -7.59 9.67 -13.17
CA ALA A 123 -8.70 10.53 -12.79
C ALA A 123 -9.43 9.96 -11.55
N SER A 124 -10.71 9.64 -11.65
CA SER A 124 -11.51 9.03 -10.57
C SER A 124 -11.79 7.54 -10.78
N GLN A 125 -11.06 6.88 -11.69
CA GLN A 125 -11.34 5.50 -12.08
C GLN A 125 -10.50 4.50 -11.30
N TYR A 126 -11.15 3.40 -10.92
CA TYR A 126 -10.55 2.23 -10.29
C TYR A 126 -10.99 0.97 -11.03
N ALA A 127 -10.30 -0.12 -10.80
CA ALA A 127 -10.67 -1.45 -11.26
C ALA A 127 -10.41 -2.49 -10.16
N ASP A 128 -11.11 -3.59 -10.28
CA ASP A 128 -10.87 -4.81 -9.50
C ASP A 128 -9.99 -5.79 -10.27
N LEU A 129 -9.65 -6.90 -9.61
CA LEU A 129 -8.97 -8.01 -10.24
C LEU A 129 -9.96 -8.76 -11.14
N GLY A 130 -9.80 -8.68 -12.45
CA GLY A 130 -10.60 -9.44 -13.42
C GLY A 130 -10.38 -10.97 -13.34
N ASN A 131 -10.51 -11.66 -14.45
CA ASN A 131 -10.34 -13.11 -14.52
C ASN A 131 -8.89 -13.55 -14.28
N VAL A 132 -8.69 -14.38 -13.27
CA VAL A 132 -7.41 -15.04 -13.00
C VAL A 132 -7.30 -16.29 -13.86
N PHE A 133 -6.21 -16.44 -14.59
CA PHE A 133 -5.94 -17.62 -15.42
C PHE A 133 -4.47 -18.05 -15.31
N THR A 134 -4.23 -19.33 -15.53
CA THR A 134 -2.89 -19.91 -15.48
C THR A 134 -2.39 -20.23 -16.89
N LYS A 135 -1.11 -19.96 -17.12
CA LYS A 135 -0.38 -20.44 -18.31
C LYS A 135 0.86 -21.21 -17.87
N ALA A 136 1.04 -22.39 -18.46
CA ALA A 136 2.25 -23.16 -18.23
C ALA A 136 3.48 -22.42 -18.80
N ARG A 137 4.60 -22.50 -18.08
CA ARG A 137 5.87 -22.00 -18.61
C ARG A 137 6.34 -22.92 -19.74
N PRO A 138 6.90 -22.40 -20.82
CA PRO A 138 7.61 -23.20 -21.79
C PRO A 138 8.74 -23.97 -21.11
N LYS A 139 9.00 -25.21 -21.60
CA LYS A 139 10.17 -26.01 -21.16
C LYS A 139 11.41 -25.53 -21.88
#